data_6511b62d0b4601928b2276c11eee920e
#
_entry.id   6511b62d0b4601928b2276c11eee920e
#
_cell.length_a   1.000
_cell.length_b   1.000
_cell.length_c   1.000
_cell.angle_alpha   90.00
_cell.angle_beta   90.00
_cell.angle_gamma   90.00
#
_symmetry.space_group_name_H-M   'P 1'
#
loop_
_entity.id
_entity.type
_entity.pdbx_description
1 polymer ?
#
loop_
_entity_poly.entity_id
_entity_poly.type
_entity_poly.pdbx_seq_one_letter_code
_entity_poly.pdbx_strand_id
1 'polypeptide(L)'
;RLALVLNIIIYMLLTYLVRELWKHLLRKKMEDGENRSLLLVVSEDVVSAVVESMKEHNYARYKIAGIAVIDKEMTGKYIDGVKVVANMENAAEYVCKEWIDEVLIVTSGVVPYPKELIEQFAETGVTVHLNLAKVQSVPGKKQFVEKVGDYTVLTTSINYASTRDLMLKRLMDIAGGLVGCLITGILFIFVAPAIYIASPGPIFFAQERVGKNGKRFKMYKFRSMYMDAEERKEELMAQNTMSDSKMFKMDFDPRVIGNKILPDGTKKKGIGQYIRDFSIDEFPQFFNVLKGDLSLVGTRPPLISEVEQYEMHHKSRLATKPGITGMWQVSGRSDITDFEEVVRLDTEYIENWSFGLDIQIVLKTVKVVLGREGSK
;
A
#
# COMPACT_ATOMS: atom_id res chain seq x y z
N ARG A 1 4.27 -0.22 55.07
CA ARG A 1 3.26 0.79 54.66
C ARG A 1 3.86 1.89 53.76
N LEU A 2 5.05 2.46 54.12
CA LEU A 2 5.69 3.49 53.30
C LEU A 2 6.05 3.02 51.87
N ALA A 3 6.59 1.80 51.75
CA ALA A 3 6.92 1.20 50.45
C ALA A 3 5.68 1.00 49.54
N LEU A 4 4.53 0.71 50.12
CA LEU A 4 3.28 0.54 49.36
C LEU A 4 2.77 1.89 48.82
N VAL A 5 2.86 2.95 49.65
CA VAL A 5 2.49 4.31 49.22
C VAL A 5 3.45 4.80 48.13
N LEU A 6 4.77 4.55 48.29
CA LEU A 6 5.76 4.91 47.29
C LEU A 6 5.52 4.19 45.94
N ASN A 7 5.21 2.92 45.97
CA ASN A 7 4.85 2.14 44.76
C ASN A 7 3.61 2.69 44.05
N ILE A 8 2.59 3.09 44.79
CA ILE A 8 1.37 3.68 44.22
C ILE A 8 1.70 5.02 43.55
N ILE A 9 2.50 5.85 44.20
CA ILE A 9 2.91 7.15 43.64
C ILE A 9 3.74 6.96 42.38
N ILE A 10 4.73 6.05 42.41
CA ILE A 10 5.56 5.73 41.24
C ILE A 10 4.70 5.19 40.10
N TYR A 11 3.76 4.29 40.38
CA TYR A 11 2.85 3.75 39.38
C TYR A 11 1.95 4.84 38.77
N MET A 12 1.40 5.75 39.57
CA MET A 12 0.61 6.89 39.07
C MET A 12 1.44 7.82 38.20
N LEU A 13 2.66 8.16 38.60
CA LEU A 13 3.57 9.00 37.83
C LEU A 13 3.97 8.32 36.50
N LEU A 14 4.32 7.04 36.53
CA LEU A 14 4.65 6.27 35.32
C LEU A 14 3.47 6.17 34.36
N THR A 15 2.28 5.86 34.86
CA THR A 15 1.08 5.79 34.00
C THR A 15 0.71 7.16 33.43
N TYR A 16 0.86 8.23 34.19
CA TYR A 16 0.65 9.59 33.70
C TYR A 16 1.67 9.96 32.61
N LEU A 17 2.97 9.71 32.85
CA LEU A 17 4.02 9.94 31.87
C LEU A 17 3.84 9.15 30.58
N VAL A 18 3.51 7.86 30.70
CA VAL A 18 3.22 7.00 29.54
C VAL A 18 2.02 7.53 28.76
N ARG A 19 0.96 7.96 29.46
CA ARG A 19 -0.24 8.53 28.83
C ARG A 19 0.06 9.85 28.09
N GLU A 20 0.84 10.75 28.69
CA GLU A 20 1.22 12.01 28.06
C GLU A 20 2.19 11.80 26.88
N LEU A 21 3.16 10.89 27.03
CA LEU A 21 4.04 10.49 25.93
C LEU A 21 3.25 9.90 24.76
N TRP A 22 2.28 9.02 25.08
CA TRP A 22 1.40 8.42 24.07
C TRP A 22 0.54 9.46 23.36
N LYS A 23 -0.04 10.40 24.09
CA LYS A 23 -0.79 11.52 23.50
C LYS A 23 0.10 12.40 22.61
N HIS A 24 1.33 12.68 23.04
CA HIS A 24 2.28 13.47 22.27
C HIS A 24 2.68 12.73 20.97
N LEU A 25 2.98 11.43 21.06
CA LEU A 25 3.29 10.59 19.90
C LEU A 25 2.11 10.51 18.93
N LEU A 26 0.87 10.36 19.46
CA LEU A 26 -0.33 10.36 18.62
C LEU A 26 -0.55 11.70 17.92
N ARG A 27 -0.39 12.84 18.65
CA ARG A 27 -0.50 14.17 18.03
C ARG A 27 0.53 14.36 16.94
N LYS A 28 1.79 14.06 17.22
CA LYS A 28 2.88 14.14 16.24
C LYS A 28 2.62 13.26 15.02
N LYS A 29 2.10 12.05 15.24
CA LYS A 29 1.74 11.12 14.15
C LYS A 29 0.56 11.63 13.31
N MET A 30 -0.38 12.36 13.93
CA MET A 30 -1.50 13.03 13.24
C MET A 30 -1.02 14.29 12.48
N GLU A 31 -0.03 15.01 12.98
CA GLU A 31 0.59 16.17 12.32
C GLU A 31 1.52 15.76 11.16
N ASP A 32 2.22 14.62 11.27
CA ASP A 32 3.19 14.12 10.27
C ASP A 32 2.56 13.48 9.01
N GLY A 33 1.27 13.69 8.73
CA GLY A 33 0.67 13.42 7.42
C GLY A 33 -0.01 12.06 7.24
N GLU A 34 -0.40 11.37 8.31
CA GLU A 34 -1.34 10.22 8.22
C GLU A 34 -2.82 10.66 8.10
N ASN A 35 -3.10 11.96 7.89
CA ASN A 35 -4.45 12.42 7.62
C ASN A 35 -4.90 11.86 6.27
N ARG A 36 -5.98 11.07 6.29
CA ARG A 36 -6.57 10.50 5.07
C ARG A 36 -7.12 11.63 4.22
N SER A 37 -6.78 11.64 2.94
CA SER A 37 -7.32 12.60 2.01
C SER A 37 -8.78 12.27 1.69
N LEU A 38 -9.68 13.23 1.87
CA LEU A 38 -11.12 13.06 1.70
C LEU A 38 -11.63 13.96 0.57
N LEU A 39 -12.31 13.37 -0.41
CA LEU A 39 -13.10 14.11 -1.39
C LEU A 39 -14.55 14.17 -0.92
N LEU A 40 -15.12 15.37 -0.88
CA LEU A 40 -16.54 15.60 -0.59
C LEU A 40 -17.33 15.59 -1.90
N VAL A 41 -18.21 14.63 -2.09
CA VAL A 41 -19.12 14.54 -3.25
C VAL A 41 -20.50 14.95 -2.79
N VAL A 42 -20.97 16.11 -3.23
CA VAL A 42 -22.15 16.78 -2.65
C VAL A 42 -23.03 17.41 -3.72
N SER A 43 -24.32 17.62 -3.40
CA SER A 43 -25.20 18.50 -4.16
C SER A 43 -25.04 19.96 -3.73
N GLU A 44 -25.35 20.91 -4.63
CA GLU A 44 -25.19 22.35 -4.39
C GLU A 44 -25.89 22.84 -3.11
N ASP A 45 -27.08 22.34 -2.87
CA ASP A 45 -27.95 22.77 -1.75
C ASP A 45 -27.42 22.40 -0.36
N VAL A 46 -26.57 21.35 -0.23
CA VAL A 46 -26.03 20.89 1.06
C VAL A 46 -24.54 21.16 1.23
N VAL A 47 -23.84 21.64 0.19
CA VAL A 47 -22.37 21.72 0.19
C VAL A 47 -21.81 22.56 1.32
N SER A 48 -22.34 23.75 1.59
CA SER A 48 -21.85 24.64 2.67
C SER A 48 -22.03 24.01 4.04
N ALA A 49 -23.18 23.41 4.31
CA ALA A 49 -23.45 22.72 5.59
C ALA A 49 -22.51 21.52 5.81
N VAL A 50 -22.21 20.76 4.74
CA VAL A 50 -21.28 19.61 4.83
C VAL A 50 -19.86 20.10 5.08
N VAL A 51 -19.39 21.14 4.40
CA VAL A 51 -18.04 21.70 4.58
C VAL A 51 -17.87 22.26 5.98
N GLU A 52 -18.84 23.00 6.48
CA GLU A 52 -18.84 23.57 7.84
C GLU A 52 -18.77 22.44 8.89
N SER A 53 -19.68 21.49 8.82
CA SER A 53 -19.70 20.32 9.74
C SER A 53 -18.38 19.55 9.71
N MET A 54 -17.80 19.31 8.53
CA MET A 54 -16.53 18.60 8.41
C MET A 54 -15.36 19.41 8.98
N LYS A 55 -15.39 20.75 8.94
CA LYS A 55 -14.36 21.59 9.58
C LYS A 55 -14.45 21.57 11.09
N GLU A 56 -15.65 21.62 11.64
CA GLU A 56 -15.88 21.68 13.09
C GLU A 56 -15.67 20.33 13.77
N HIS A 57 -16.05 19.22 13.14
CA HIS A 57 -16.15 17.90 13.76
C HIS A 57 -15.19 16.85 13.19
N ASN A 58 -14.22 17.24 12.37
CA ASN A 58 -13.27 16.32 11.73
C ASN A 58 -12.22 15.71 12.69
N TYR A 59 -11.99 16.33 13.85
CA TYR A 59 -10.99 15.89 14.84
C TYR A 59 -9.62 15.54 14.24
N ALA A 60 -9.20 16.26 13.19
CA ALA A 60 -7.96 16.05 12.43
C ALA A 60 -7.80 14.65 11.79
N ARG A 61 -8.90 13.92 11.61
CA ARG A 61 -8.90 12.58 10.99
C ARG A 61 -8.75 12.64 9.47
N TYR A 62 -9.36 13.63 8.84
CA TYR A 62 -9.42 13.79 7.39
C TYR A 62 -8.81 15.12 6.96
N LYS A 63 -8.07 15.10 5.84
CA LYS A 63 -7.69 16.29 5.10
C LYS A 63 -8.64 16.43 3.91
N ILE A 64 -9.47 17.45 3.89
CA ILE A 64 -10.36 17.71 2.75
C ILE A 64 -9.48 18.09 1.55
N ALA A 65 -9.47 17.21 0.54
CA ALA A 65 -8.69 17.39 -0.68
C ALA A 65 -9.40 18.29 -1.68
N GLY A 66 -10.75 18.27 -1.67
CA GLY A 66 -11.58 19.09 -2.55
C GLY A 66 -13.05 18.72 -2.45
N ILE A 67 -13.84 19.37 -3.27
CA ILE A 67 -15.28 19.15 -3.40
C ILE A 67 -15.60 18.75 -4.84
N ALA A 68 -16.44 17.74 -5.03
CA ALA A 68 -17.10 17.45 -6.29
C ALA A 68 -18.60 17.79 -6.17
N VAL A 69 -19.08 18.71 -6.97
CA VAL A 69 -20.51 19.07 -7.01
C VAL A 69 -21.15 18.31 -8.16
N ILE A 70 -22.20 17.49 -7.86
CA ILE A 70 -22.72 16.51 -8.83
C ILE A 70 -23.93 16.99 -9.62
N ASP A 71 -24.62 18.02 -9.16
CA ASP A 71 -25.86 18.53 -9.74
C ASP A 71 -25.71 19.88 -10.46
N LYS A 72 -24.54 20.52 -10.33
CA LYS A 72 -24.24 21.81 -10.96
C LYS A 72 -22.76 21.95 -11.29
N GLU A 73 -22.47 22.57 -12.43
CA GLU A 73 -21.07 22.87 -12.79
C GLU A 73 -20.54 24.05 -11.95
N MET A 74 -19.64 23.74 -11.05
CA MET A 74 -19.00 24.69 -10.13
C MET A 74 -17.47 24.51 -10.06
N THR A 75 -16.89 23.72 -10.93
CA THR A 75 -15.45 23.44 -10.95
C THR A 75 -14.62 24.72 -10.98
N GLY A 76 -13.61 24.78 -10.12
CA GLY A 76 -12.74 25.95 -9.96
C GLY A 76 -13.19 26.98 -8.94
N LYS A 77 -14.45 26.97 -8.48
CA LYS A 77 -14.94 27.87 -7.42
C LYS A 77 -14.45 27.42 -6.05
N TYR A 78 -14.51 28.31 -5.08
CA TYR A 78 -14.24 28.03 -3.67
C TYR A 78 -15.52 28.15 -2.86
N ILE A 79 -15.78 27.16 -2.00
CA ILE A 79 -16.90 27.13 -1.07
C ILE A 79 -16.31 26.97 0.33
N ASP A 80 -16.53 27.94 1.19
CA ASP A 80 -15.97 28.00 2.55
C ASP A 80 -14.46 27.70 2.60
N GLY A 81 -13.71 28.23 1.61
CA GLY A 81 -12.26 28.07 1.52
C GLY A 81 -11.79 26.71 0.99
N VAL A 82 -12.69 25.82 0.58
CA VAL A 82 -12.36 24.56 -0.09
C VAL A 82 -12.67 24.67 -1.58
N LYS A 83 -11.74 24.21 -2.41
CA LYS A 83 -11.87 24.30 -3.87
C LYS A 83 -12.81 23.21 -4.41
N VAL A 84 -13.71 23.57 -5.33
CA VAL A 84 -14.45 22.61 -6.14
C VAL A 84 -13.53 22.13 -7.25
N VAL A 85 -13.20 20.83 -7.23
CA VAL A 85 -12.16 20.20 -8.06
C VAL A 85 -12.72 19.31 -9.15
N ALA A 86 -13.96 18.86 -8.98
CA ALA A 86 -14.60 17.93 -9.90
C ALA A 86 -16.13 18.13 -9.96
N ASN A 87 -16.73 17.52 -10.96
CA ASN A 87 -18.17 17.40 -11.16
C ASN A 87 -18.56 15.90 -11.26
N MET A 88 -19.82 15.61 -11.62
CA MET A 88 -20.34 14.25 -11.76
C MET A 88 -19.54 13.39 -12.75
N GLU A 89 -19.06 13.99 -13.84
CA GLU A 89 -18.44 13.27 -14.95
C GLU A 89 -16.96 12.90 -14.68
N ASN A 90 -16.23 13.78 -13.97
CA ASN A 90 -14.77 13.64 -13.81
C ASN A 90 -14.31 13.33 -12.37
N ALA A 91 -15.24 13.16 -11.41
CA ALA A 91 -14.89 12.90 -10.02
C ALA A 91 -14.13 11.58 -9.82
N ALA A 92 -14.47 10.52 -10.56
CA ALA A 92 -13.77 9.23 -10.50
C ALA A 92 -12.35 9.33 -11.06
N GLU A 93 -12.16 10.06 -12.16
CA GLU A 93 -10.84 10.34 -12.73
C GLU A 93 -9.98 11.15 -11.76
N TYR A 94 -10.57 12.20 -11.13
CA TYR A 94 -9.90 13.00 -10.13
C TYR A 94 -9.39 12.15 -8.95
N VAL A 95 -10.22 11.26 -8.42
CA VAL A 95 -9.84 10.33 -7.34
C VAL A 95 -8.62 9.48 -7.72
N CYS A 96 -8.59 8.97 -8.95
CA CYS A 96 -7.46 8.21 -9.44
C CYS A 96 -6.18 9.03 -9.61
N LYS A 97 -6.32 10.29 -10.05
CA LYS A 97 -5.18 11.15 -10.36
C LYS A 97 -4.52 11.73 -9.10
N GLU A 98 -5.34 12.16 -8.14
CA GLU A 98 -4.86 12.86 -6.93
C GLU A 98 -4.70 11.94 -5.71
N TRP A 99 -4.83 10.63 -5.89
CA TRP A 99 -4.62 9.63 -4.84
C TRP A 99 -5.47 9.89 -3.58
N ILE A 100 -6.77 10.06 -3.78
CA ILE A 100 -7.73 10.24 -2.69
C ILE A 100 -7.87 8.94 -1.90
N ASP A 101 -7.83 9.01 -0.57
CA ASP A 101 -7.97 7.86 0.31
C ASP A 101 -9.44 7.46 0.51
N GLU A 102 -10.32 8.45 0.68
CA GLU A 102 -11.72 8.24 1.03
C GLU A 102 -12.63 9.27 0.34
N VAL A 103 -13.87 8.90 0.06
CA VAL A 103 -14.88 9.75 -0.55
C VAL A 103 -16.10 9.78 0.36
N LEU A 104 -16.62 10.97 0.70
CA LEU A 104 -17.88 11.15 1.43
C LEU A 104 -18.94 11.68 0.47
N ILE A 105 -20.02 10.94 0.28
CA ILE A 105 -21.15 11.33 -0.58
C ILE A 105 -22.32 11.76 0.29
N VAL A 106 -22.71 13.03 0.15
CA VAL A 106 -23.87 13.61 0.81
C VAL A 106 -24.73 14.32 -0.22
N THR A 107 -25.88 13.76 -0.57
CA THR A 107 -26.84 14.36 -1.50
C THR A 107 -28.09 14.79 -0.77
N SER A 108 -28.75 15.83 -1.28
CA SER A 108 -30.08 16.20 -0.82
C SER A 108 -31.12 15.15 -1.21
N GLY A 109 -32.30 15.23 -0.56
CA GLY A 109 -33.43 14.36 -0.91
C GLY A 109 -33.97 14.54 -2.33
N VAL A 110 -33.56 15.60 -3.02
CA VAL A 110 -34.04 15.98 -4.36
C VAL A 110 -33.14 15.39 -5.45
N VAL A 111 -31.82 15.30 -5.19
CA VAL A 111 -30.84 14.80 -6.16
C VAL A 111 -30.82 13.27 -6.13
N PRO A 112 -30.96 12.59 -7.29
CA PRO A 112 -30.85 11.14 -7.38
C PRO A 112 -29.48 10.67 -6.87
N TYR A 113 -29.46 9.52 -6.22
CA TYR A 113 -28.23 8.93 -5.71
C TYR A 113 -27.30 8.51 -6.86
N PRO A 114 -26.03 8.94 -6.90
CA PRO A 114 -25.13 8.72 -8.03
C PRO A 114 -24.58 7.29 -8.07
N LYS A 115 -25.44 6.31 -8.41
CA LYS A 115 -25.13 4.89 -8.36
C LYS A 115 -23.89 4.52 -9.20
N GLU A 116 -23.86 5.00 -10.45
CA GLU A 116 -22.74 4.73 -11.36
C GLU A 116 -21.41 5.29 -10.84
N LEU A 117 -21.44 6.49 -10.27
CA LEU A 117 -20.26 7.12 -9.69
C LEU A 117 -19.77 6.35 -8.45
N ILE A 118 -20.69 5.79 -7.63
CA ILE A 118 -20.34 4.94 -6.49
C ILE A 118 -19.66 3.65 -6.95
N GLU A 119 -20.17 3.02 -8.01
CA GLU A 119 -19.58 1.83 -8.60
C GLU A 119 -18.17 2.13 -9.12
N GLN A 120 -17.98 3.23 -9.85
CA GLN A 120 -16.67 3.69 -10.31
C GLN A 120 -15.68 3.91 -9.15
N PHE A 121 -16.09 4.62 -8.09
CA PHE A 121 -15.24 4.78 -6.91
C PHE A 121 -14.89 3.44 -6.25
N ALA A 122 -15.86 2.52 -6.15
CA ALA A 122 -15.61 1.20 -5.58
C ALA A 122 -14.61 0.38 -6.42
N GLU A 123 -14.63 0.51 -7.74
CA GLU A 123 -13.66 -0.13 -8.64
C GLU A 123 -12.23 0.41 -8.45
N THR A 124 -12.07 1.68 -8.10
CA THR A 124 -10.73 2.24 -7.79
C THR A 124 -10.14 1.74 -6.46
N GLY A 125 -10.94 1.07 -5.64
CA GLY A 125 -10.52 0.59 -4.31
C GLY A 125 -10.59 1.68 -3.23
N VAL A 126 -11.04 2.88 -3.54
CA VAL A 126 -11.23 3.96 -2.57
C VAL A 126 -12.38 3.62 -1.61
N THR A 127 -12.27 4.06 -0.36
CA THR A 127 -13.35 3.88 0.61
C THR A 127 -14.45 4.92 0.39
N VAL A 128 -15.68 4.46 0.19
CA VAL A 128 -16.84 5.33 -0.06
C VAL A 128 -17.75 5.36 1.14
N HIS A 129 -17.99 6.55 1.69
CA HIS A 129 -18.91 6.84 2.78
C HIS A 129 -20.20 7.43 2.21
N LEU A 130 -21.31 6.82 2.53
CA LEU A 130 -22.61 7.24 2.03
C LEU A 130 -23.47 7.71 3.19
N ASN A 131 -24.07 8.90 3.05
CA ASN A 131 -25.07 9.37 4.01
C ASN A 131 -26.31 8.47 3.93
N LEU A 132 -26.75 7.92 5.08
CA LEU A 132 -27.78 6.87 5.18
C LEU A 132 -29.19 7.29 4.74
N ALA A 133 -29.44 8.51 4.33
CA ALA A 133 -30.78 8.99 4.01
C ALA A 133 -31.50 8.19 2.91
N LYS A 134 -30.75 7.56 1.96
CA LYS A 134 -31.32 6.74 0.85
C LYS A 134 -30.31 5.73 0.32
N VAL A 135 -30.01 4.67 1.05
CA VAL A 135 -28.95 3.73 0.62
C VAL A 135 -29.52 2.49 -0.08
N GLN A 136 -28.99 2.20 -1.27
CA GLN A 136 -29.09 0.90 -1.92
C GLN A 136 -27.80 0.10 -1.70
N SER A 137 -27.90 -1.22 -1.58
CA SER A 137 -26.72 -2.07 -1.46
C SER A 137 -25.90 -2.09 -2.76
N VAL A 138 -24.57 -1.98 -2.63
CA VAL A 138 -23.64 -2.14 -3.75
C VAL A 138 -23.21 -3.62 -3.81
N PRO A 139 -23.54 -4.36 -4.89
CA PRO A 139 -23.19 -5.76 -5.02
C PRO A 139 -21.66 -5.99 -4.90
N GLY A 140 -21.27 -7.05 -4.19
CA GLY A 140 -19.86 -7.48 -4.09
C GLY A 140 -18.96 -6.62 -3.18
N LYS A 141 -19.49 -5.58 -2.50
CA LYS A 141 -18.73 -4.74 -1.57
C LYS A 141 -19.23 -4.90 -0.14
N LYS A 142 -18.31 -4.76 0.84
CA LYS A 142 -18.66 -4.77 2.26
C LYS A 142 -19.17 -3.41 2.67
N GLN A 143 -20.30 -3.41 3.37
CA GLN A 143 -20.94 -2.20 3.87
C GLN A 143 -21.03 -2.25 5.39
N PHE A 144 -20.69 -1.14 6.04
CA PHE A 144 -20.78 -0.98 7.49
C PHE A 144 -21.11 0.46 7.86
N VAL A 145 -21.73 0.65 9.02
CA VAL A 145 -22.13 1.97 9.50
C VAL A 145 -21.02 2.54 10.38
N GLU A 146 -20.63 3.78 10.11
CA GLU A 146 -19.68 4.52 10.97
C GLU A 146 -20.03 6.02 11.06
N LYS A 147 -19.30 6.76 11.89
CA LYS A 147 -19.42 8.21 12.00
C LYS A 147 -18.28 8.91 11.27
N VAL A 148 -18.61 9.87 10.40
CA VAL A 148 -17.68 10.79 9.75
C VAL A 148 -18.12 12.21 10.11
N GLY A 149 -17.41 12.85 11.02
CA GLY A 149 -17.89 14.07 11.69
C GLY A 149 -19.19 13.80 12.44
N ASP A 150 -20.22 14.59 12.22
CA ASP A 150 -21.55 14.38 12.81
C ASP A 150 -22.44 13.42 12.01
N TYR A 151 -22.03 13.05 10.81
CA TYR A 151 -22.81 12.19 9.95
C TYR A 151 -22.68 10.72 10.33
N THR A 152 -23.82 10.04 10.47
CA THR A 152 -23.87 8.58 10.47
C THR A 152 -23.96 8.13 9.02
N VAL A 153 -22.91 7.44 8.54
CA VAL A 153 -22.77 7.06 7.13
C VAL A 153 -22.76 5.55 6.95
N LEU A 154 -23.19 5.10 5.79
CA LEU A 154 -22.93 3.74 5.34
C LEU A 154 -21.66 3.74 4.50
N THR A 155 -20.61 3.18 5.06
CA THR A 155 -19.33 3.04 4.37
C THR A 155 -19.34 1.80 3.50
N THR A 156 -18.97 1.98 2.24
CA THR A 156 -18.78 0.87 1.29
C THR A 156 -17.28 0.74 1.01
N SER A 157 -16.73 -0.45 1.20
CA SER A 157 -15.31 -0.73 0.98
C SER A 157 -15.11 -2.11 0.37
N ILE A 158 -13.99 -2.30 -0.32
CA ILE A 158 -13.58 -3.61 -0.84
C ILE A 158 -13.50 -4.62 0.31
N ASN A 159 -12.93 -4.22 1.45
CA ASN A 159 -12.89 -5.04 2.65
C ASN A 159 -13.04 -4.19 3.91
N TYR A 160 -13.54 -4.83 4.96
CA TYR A 160 -13.59 -4.29 6.33
C TYR A 160 -12.61 -5.03 7.22
N ALA A 161 -11.67 -4.29 7.80
CA ALA A 161 -10.73 -4.81 8.78
C ALA A 161 -11.05 -4.21 10.16
N SER A 162 -11.28 -5.06 11.15
CA SER A 162 -11.48 -4.58 12.52
C SER A 162 -10.18 -3.95 13.05
N THR A 163 -10.30 -2.98 13.96
CA THR A 163 -9.13 -2.37 14.63
C THR A 163 -8.25 -3.43 15.30
N ARG A 164 -8.88 -4.47 15.89
CA ARG A 164 -8.17 -5.60 16.49
C ARG A 164 -7.31 -6.35 15.48
N ASP A 165 -7.86 -6.67 14.31
CA ASP A 165 -7.14 -7.41 13.27
C ASP A 165 -5.98 -6.59 12.70
N LEU A 166 -6.17 -5.27 12.53
CA LEU A 166 -5.11 -4.36 12.12
C LEU A 166 -3.99 -4.27 13.17
N MET A 167 -4.33 -4.27 14.46
CA MET A 167 -3.33 -4.31 15.53
C MET A 167 -2.57 -5.63 15.54
N LEU A 168 -3.24 -6.77 15.40
CA LEU A 168 -2.60 -8.08 15.31
C LEU A 168 -1.68 -8.17 14.08
N LYS A 169 -2.13 -7.66 12.92
CA LYS A 169 -1.31 -7.56 11.74
C LYS A 169 -0.05 -6.73 12.00
N ARG A 170 -0.18 -5.57 12.63
CA ARG A 170 0.97 -4.71 12.92
C ARG A 170 1.93 -5.35 13.92
N LEU A 171 1.42 -6.04 14.92
CA LEU A 171 2.24 -6.80 15.88
C LEU A 171 3.03 -7.91 15.18
N MET A 172 2.38 -8.66 14.30
CA MET A 172 3.04 -9.67 13.46
C MET A 172 4.12 -9.03 12.57
N ASP A 173 3.83 -7.88 11.95
CA ASP A 173 4.78 -7.14 11.12
C ASP A 173 6.03 -6.71 11.94
N ILE A 174 5.82 -6.20 13.15
CA ILE A 174 6.93 -5.79 14.03
C ILE A 174 7.75 -7.02 14.44
N ALA A 175 7.11 -8.09 14.91
CA ALA A 175 7.81 -9.30 15.34
C ALA A 175 8.62 -9.93 14.19
N GLY A 176 7.99 -10.12 13.03
CA GLY A 176 8.68 -10.65 11.85
C GLY A 176 9.72 -9.70 11.28
N GLY A 177 9.46 -8.39 11.33
CA GLY A 177 10.41 -7.36 10.93
C GLY A 177 11.69 -7.37 11.80
N LEU A 178 11.56 -7.53 13.12
CA LEU A 178 12.71 -7.64 14.02
C LEU A 178 13.55 -8.90 13.73
N VAL A 179 12.89 -10.05 13.59
CA VAL A 179 13.57 -11.29 13.22
C VAL A 179 14.25 -11.16 11.85
N GLY A 180 13.54 -10.63 10.87
CA GLY A 180 14.09 -10.43 9.53
C GLY A 180 15.26 -9.44 9.49
N CYS A 181 15.24 -8.36 10.26
CA CYS A 181 16.35 -7.42 10.38
C CYS A 181 17.58 -8.08 11.06
N LEU A 182 17.36 -8.93 12.07
CA LEU A 182 18.45 -9.69 12.69
C LEU A 182 19.12 -10.61 11.66
N ILE A 183 18.33 -11.37 10.90
CA ILE A 183 18.84 -12.23 9.82
C ILE A 183 19.55 -11.38 8.76
N THR A 184 18.99 -10.24 8.39
CA THR A 184 19.64 -9.29 7.45
C THR A 184 21.01 -8.86 7.94
N GLY A 185 21.16 -8.58 9.23
CA GLY A 185 22.45 -8.23 9.84
C GLY A 185 23.47 -9.36 9.75
N ILE A 186 23.05 -10.61 9.98
CA ILE A 186 23.92 -11.80 9.85
C ILE A 186 24.31 -11.98 8.36
N LEU A 187 23.35 -11.92 7.45
CA LEU A 187 23.60 -12.04 6.00
C LEU A 187 24.53 -10.94 5.48
N PHE A 188 24.41 -9.72 6.01
CA PHE A 188 25.25 -8.60 5.62
C PHE A 188 26.72 -8.87 5.78
N ILE A 189 27.13 -9.60 6.82
CA ILE A 189 28.55 -9.95 7.09
C ILE A 189 29.16 -10.73 5.92
N PHE A 190 28.36 -11.59 5.27
CA PHE A 190 28.84 -12.43 4.17
C PHE A 190 28.54 -11.82 2.79
N VAL A 191 27.36 -11.24 2.63
CA VAL A 191 26.88 -10.73 1.34
C VAL A 191 27.55 -9.41 0.96
N ALA A 192 27.81 -8.53 1.92
CA ALA A 192 28.42 -7.23 1.64
C ALA A 192 29.84 -7.35 1.05
N PRO A 193 30.77 -8.14 1.63
CA PRO A 193 32.08 -8.37 1.03
C PRO A 193 31.98 -9.02 -0.36
N ALA A 194 31.09 -10.02 -0.52
CA ALA A 194 30.94 -10.72 -1.80
C ALA A 194 30.46 -9.76 -2.92
N ILE A 195 29.49 -8.89 -2.63
CA ILE A 195 29.02 -7.85 -3.58
C ILE A 195 30.17 -6.87 -3.89
N TYR A 196 30.86 -6.37 -2.84
CA TYR A 196 31.90 -5.35 -3.02
C TYR A 196 33.07 -5.86 -3.84
N ILE A 197 33.51 -7.09 -3.61
CA ILE A 197 34.61 -7.72 -4.40
C ILE A 197 34.20 -7.92 -5.86
N ALA A 198 32.94 -8.36 -6.09
CA ALA A 198 32.47 -8.62 -7.46
C ALA A 198 32.12 -7.33 -8.25
N SER A 199 31.69 -6.29 -7.56
CA SER A 199 31.34 -4.98 -8.14
C SER A 199 31.50 -3.90 -7.06
N PRO A 200 32.62 -3.17 -7.02
CA PRO A 200 32.83 -2.08 -6.06
C PRO A 200 31.70 -1.04 -6.13
N GLY A 201 31.30 -0.51 -4.94
CA GLY A 201 30.23 0.48 -4.83
C GLY A 201 29.28 0.20 -3.65
N PRO A 202 28.10 0.87 -3.58
CA PRO A 202 27.15 0.73 -2.48
C PRO A 202 26.63 -0.72 -2.39
N ILE A 203 26.49 -1.23 -1.18
CA ILE A 203 26.00 -2.59 -0.91
C ILE A 203 24.47 -2.64 -1.01
N PHE A 204 23.79 -1.58 -0.59
CA PHE A 204 22.36 -1.47 -0.65
C PHE A 204 21.92 -0.70 -1.89
N PHE A 205 20.82 -1.13 -2.44
CA PHE A 205 20.08 -0.46 -3.50
C PHE A 205 18.72 -0.02 -2.95
N ALA A 206 18.31 1.19 -3.28
CA ALA A 206 17.01 1.72 -2.90
C ALA A 206 16.25 2.16 -4.16
N GLN A 207 15.04 1.64 -4.32
CA GLN A 207 14.18 1.97 -5.45
C GLN A 207 12.86 2.53 -4.96
N GLU A 208 12.40 3.62 -5.59
CA GLU A 208 11.08 4.16 -5.29
C GLU A 208 10.00 3.21 -5.77
N ARG A 209 9.04 2.96 -4.89
CA ARG A 209 7.87 2.11 -5.12
C ARG A 209 6.62 2.83 -4.66
N VAL A 210 5.49 2.39 -5.21
CA VAL A 210 4.18 2.88 -4.84
C VAL A 210 3.58 1.95 -3.78
N GLY A 211 3.18 2.54 -2.66
CA GLY A 211 2.53 1.87 -1.53
C GLY A 211 1.02 2.11 -1.51
N LYS A 212 0.43 1.90 -0.33
CA LYS A 212 -1.00 2.07 -0.11
C LYS A 212 -1.44 3.48 -0.53
N ASN A 213 -2.54 3.55 -1.29
CA ASN A 213 -3.17 4.78 -1.79
C ASN A 213 -2.19 5.71 -2.52
N GLY A 214 -1.24 5.14 -3.26
CA GLY A 214 -0.31 5.92 -4.08
C GLY A 214 0.89 6.53 -3.33
N LYS A 215 1.01 6.34 -2.01
CA LYS A 215 2.14 6.88 -1.24
C LYS A 215 3.45 6.26 -1.68
N ARG A 216 4.42 7.09 -2.08
CA ARG A 216 5.73 6.64 -2.51
C ARG A 216 6.63 6.34 -1.32
N PHE A 217 7.45 5.30 -1.44
CA PHE A 217 8.45 4.96 -0.43
C PHE A 217 9.70 4.34 -1.09
N LYS A 218 10.84 4.39 -0.39
CA LYS A 218 12.08 3.76 -0.83
C LYS A 218 12.15 2.33 -0.32
N MET A 219 12.11 1.36 -1.22
CA MET A 219 12.26 -0.05 -0.93
C MET A 219 13.73 -0.44 -0.96
N TYR A 220 14.23 -1.03 0.11
CA TYR A 220 15.64 -1.40 0.25
C TYR A 220 15.89 -2.86 -0.19
N LYS A 221 17.00 -3.07 -0.88
CA LYS A 221 17.49 -4.38 -1.31
C LYS A 221 19.01 -4.46 -1.17
N PHE A 222 19.58 -5.67 -1.11
CA PHE A 222 20.99 -5.83 -1.44
C PHE A 222 21.17 -5.64 -2.94
N ARG A 223 22.25 -4.97 -3.33
CA ARG A 223 22.55 -4.75 -4.73
C ARG A 223 22.98 -6.06 -5.39
N SER A 224 22.15 -6.58 -6.26
CA SER A 224 22.39 -7.79 -7.05
C SER A 224 22.71 -7.52 -8.52
N MET A 225 22.60 -6.24 -8.97
CA MET A 225 22.83 -5.80 -10.32
C MET A 225 23.95 -4.75 -10.39
N TYR A 226 24.56 -4.59 -11.56
CA TYR A 226 25.52 -3.53 -11.83
C TYR A 226 24.88 -2.14 -11.72
N MET A 227 25.71 -1.10 -11.57
CA MET A 227 25.22 0.27 -11.34
C MET A 227 24.50 0.86 -12.56
N ASP A 228 24.85 0.43 -13.75
CA ASP A 228 24.27 0.81 -15.05
C ASP A 228 23.06 -0.03 -15.47
N ALA A 229 22.54 -0.87 -14.56
CA ALA A 229 21.49 -1.85 -14.87
C ALA A 229 20.18 -1.22 -15.36
N GLU A 230 19.80 -0.04 -14.86
CA GLU A 230 18.56 0.62 -15.27
C GLU A 230 18.71 1.23 -16.69
N GLU A 231 19.86 1.82 -17.02
CA GLU A 231 20.14 2.35 -18.35
C GLU A 231 20.12 1.25 -19.41
N ARG A 232 20.65 0.07 -19.08
CA ARG A 232 20.67 -1.10 -19.97
C ARG A 232 19.32 -1.82 -20.08
N LYS A 233 18.32 -1.45 -19.29
CA LYS A 233 17.00 -2.09 -19.31
C LYS A 233 16.28 -1.86 -20.64
N GLU A 234 16.36 -0.65 -21.20
CA GLU A 234 15.69 -0.30 -22.46
C GLU A 234 16.18 -1.17 -23.62
N GLU A 235 17.48 -1.44 -23.69
CA GLU A 235 18.09 -2.29 -24.71
C GLU A 235 17.63 -3.76 -24.63
N LEU A 236 17.21 -4.19 -23.42
CA LEU A 236 16.80 -5.57 -23.15
C LEU A 236 15.28 -5.79 -23.19
N MET A 237 14.49 -4.73 -23.41
CA MET A 237 13.03 -4.82 -23.43
C MET A 237 12.49 -5.83 -24.46
N ALA A 238 13.16 -6.03 -25.58
CA ALA A 238 12.80 -7.03 -26.58
C ALA A 238 12.89 -8.49 -26.09
N GLN A 239 13.59 -8.74 -24.98
CA GLN A 239 13.76 -10.06 -24.35
C GLN A 239 12.89 -10.25 -23.12
N ASN A 240 11.89 -9.39 -22.92
CA ASN A 240 10.93 -9.52 -21.83
C ASN A 240 10.10 -10.79 -21.99
N THR A 241 10.00 -11.59 -20.91
CA THR A 241 9.22 -12.85 -20.89
C THR A 241 7.77 -12.64 -20.44
N MET A 242 7.40 -11.44 -19.98
CA MET A 242 6.02 -11.11 -19.66
C MET A 242 5.21 -10.87 -20.91
N SER A 243 3.94 -11.31 -20.91
CA SER A 243 3.02 -11.16 -22.04
C SER A 243 2.68 -9.71 -22.36
N ASP A 244 2.83 -8.82 -21.39
CA ASP A 244 2.62 -7.39 -21.54
C ASP A 244 3.83 -6.59 -21.07
N SER A 245 3.91 -5.31 -21.47
CA SER A 245 5.02 -4.40 -21.12
C SER A 245 4.93 -3.84 -19.69
N LYS A 246 3.88 -4.17 -18.92
CA LYS A 246 3.63 -3.61 -17.58
C LYS A 246 4.63 -4.10 -16.53
N MET A 247 5.24 -5.28 -16.76
CA MET A 247 6.32 -5.81 -15.92
C MET A 247 7.48 -6.30 -16.79
N PHE A 248 8.72 -6.25 -16.26
CA PHE A 248 9.91 -6.73 -16.94
C PHE A 248 10.50 -7.96 -16.25
N LYS A 249 10.69 -9.04 -16.99
CA LYS A 249 11.32 -10.27 -16.51
C LYS A 249 12.14 -10.92 -17.65
N MET A 250 13.28 -11.52 -17.27
CA MET A 250 14.16 -12.31 -18.15
C MET A 250 14.63 -13.56 -17.42
N ASP A 251 14.81 -14.66 -18.16
CA ASP A 251 15.35 -15.93 -17.61
C ASP A 251 16.82 -15.81 -17.21
N PHE A 252 17.63 -15.10 -18.00
CA PHE A 252 19.04 -14.83 -17.70
C PHE A 252 19.35 -13.37 -17.98
N ASP A 253 19.53 -12.61 -16.89
CA ASP A 253 19.72 -11.16 -16.98
C ASP A 253 21.22 -10.82 -16.93
N PRO A 254 21.82 -10.27 -18.01
CA PRO A 254 23.24 -9.92 -18.06
C PRO A 254 23.58 -8.72 -17.17
N ARG A 255 22.59 -7.98 -16.64
CA ARG A 255 22.78 -6.86 -15.70
C ARG A 255 23.07 -7.33 -14.28
N VAL A 256 22.88 -8.63 -14.00
CA VAL A 256 23.13 -9.23 -12.68
C VAL A 256 24.63 -9.39 -12.47
N ILE A 257 25.12 -9.00 -11.28
CA ILE A 257 26.55 -9.01 -10.93
C ILE A 257 27.13 -10.40 -11.13
N GLY A 258 28.16 -10.47 -11.98
CA GLY A 258 28.93 -11.67 -12.27
C GLY A 258 28.29 -12.63 -13.28
N ASN A 259 27.07 -12.36 -13.78
CA ASN A 259 26.49 -13.13 -14.88
C ASN A 259 27.29 -12.90 -16.16
N LYS A 260 27.64 -13.97 -16.86
CA LYS A 260 28.40 -13.93 -18.13
C LYS A 260 27.85 -14.98 -19.10
N ILE A 261 27.76 -14.59 -20.36
CA ILE A 261 27.57 -15.52 -21.47
C ILE A 261 28.96 -15.78 -22.06
N LEU A 262 29.40 -17.00 -22.01
CA LEU A 262 30.70 -17.43 -22.56
C LEU A 262 30.63 -17.46 -24.07
N PRO A 263 31.81 -17.44 -24.77
CA PRO A 263 31.85 -17.46 -26.26
C PRO A 263 31.18 -18.71 -26.87
N ASP A 264 31.08 -19.79 -26.13
CA ASP A 264 30.40 -21.03 -26.51
C ASP A 264 28.88 -21.00 -26.28
N GLY A 265 28.32 -19.85 -25.83
CA GLY A 265 26.89 -19.68 -25.50
C GLY A 265 26.50 -20.15 -24.13
N THR A 266 27.41 -20.71 -23.33
CA THR A 266 27.12 -21.21 -21.97
C THR A 266 26.84 -20.02 -21.02
N LYS A 267 25.74 -20.11 -20.28
CA LYS A 267 25.33 -19.11 -19.30
C LYS A 267 25.98 -19.41 -17.94
N LYS A 268 26.91 -18.58 -17.48
CA LYS A 268 27.56 -18.71 -16.17
C LYS A 268 26.90 -17.77 -15.17
N LYS A 269 26.31 -18.32 -14.12
CA LYS A 269 25.70 -17.56 -13.00
C LYS A 269 26.77 -16.89 -12.16
N GLY A 270 26.57 -15.60 -11.86
CA GLY A 270 27.42 -14.84 -10.94
C GLY A 270 26.83 -14.76 -9.54
N ILE A 271 27.55 -14.10 -8.61
CA ILE A 271 27.13 -13.92 -7.21
C ILE A 271 25.77 -13.23 -7.10
N GLY A 272 25.51 -12.23 -7.94
CA GLY A 272 24.22 -11.54 -7.95
C GLY A 272 23.05 -12.48 -8.27
N GLN A 273 23.27 -13.48 -9.14
CA GLN A 273 22.24 -14.47 -9.47
C GLN A 273 21.95 -15.38 -8.27
N TYR A 274 22.97 -15.83 -7.55
CA TYR A 274 22.75 -16.62 -6.33
C TYR A 274 22.01 -15.84 -5.26
N ILE A 275 22.35 -14.54 -5.06
CA ILE A 275 21.63 -13.65 -4.14
C ILE A 275 20.15 -13.56 -4.50
N ARG A 276 19.81 -13.51 -5.80
CA ARG A 276 18.42 -13.47 -6.30
C ARG A 276 17.73 -14.83 -6.22
N ASP A 277 18.40 -15.90 -6.63
CA ASP A 277 17.83 -17.26 -6.62
C ASP A 277 17.41 -17.69 -5.20
N PHE A 278 18.12 -17.21 -4.17
CA PHE A 278 17.77 -17.43 -2.76
C PHE A 278 16.94 -16.30 -2.14
N SER A 279 16.54 -15.29 -2.95
CA SER A 279 15.81 -14.09 -2.48
C SER A 279 16.52 -13.34 -1.34
N ILE A 280 17.85 -13.48 -1.24
CA ILE A 280 18.67 -12.81 -0.21
C ILE A 280 18.65 -11.29 -0.44
N ASP A 281 18.54 -10.84 -1.69
CA ASP A 281 18.45 -9.43 -2.03
C ASP A 281 17.23 -8.72 -1.39
N GLU A 282 16.19 -9.46 -1.03
CA GLU A 282 14.96 -8.90 -0.48
C GLU A 282 14.98 -8.73 1.05
N PHE A 283 15.95 -9.31 1.75
CA PHE A 283 16.01 -9.22 3.23
C PHE A 283 16.07 -7.79 3.77
N PRO A 284 16.75 -6.79 3.16
CA PRO A 284 16.71 -5.41 3.66
C PRO A 284 15.30 -4.78 3.68
N GLN A 285 14.32 -5.36 2.98
CA GLN A 285 12.91 -4.92 3.04
C GLN A 285 12.27 -5.10 4.43
N PHE A 286 12.82 -5.98 5.28
CA PHE A 286 12.36 -6.10 6.67
C PHE A 286 12.54 -4.78 7.45
N PHE A 287 13.50 -3.95 7.08
CA PHE A 287 13.60 -2.59 7.60
C PHE A 287 12.40 -1.72 7.20
N ASN A 288 11.90 -1.85 5.94
CA ASN A 288 10.69 -1.17 5.51
C ASN A 288 9.45 -1.68 6.27
N VAL A 289 9.41 -2.97 6.65
CA VAL A 289 8.32 -3.51 7.48
C VAL A 289 8.33 -2.89 8.87
N LEU A 290 9.49 -2.78 9.51
CA LEU A 290 9.62 -2.13 10.82
C LEU A 290 9.21 -0.67 10.77
N LYS A 291 9.66 0.05 9.74
CA LYS A 291 9.30 1.45 9.49
C LYS A 291 7.81 1.61 9.22
N GLY A 292 7.15 0.61 8.66
CA GLY A 292 5.72 0.61 8.35
C GLY A 292 5.38 0.93 6.90
N ASP A 293 6.37 1.11 6.03
CA ASP A 293 6.17 1.29 4.58
C ASP A 293 5.63 -0.01 3.93
N LEU A 294 6.13 -1.17 4.41
CA LEU A 294 5.70 -2.50 4.01
C LEU A 294 5.02 -3.25 5.17
N SER A 295 4.34 -4.33 4.82
CA SER A 295 3.89 -5.40 5.71
C SER A 295 4.65 -6.69 5.36
N LEU A 296 4.60 -7.69 6.22
CA LEU A 296 5.06 -9.05 5.85
C LEU A 296 4.24 -9.58 4.69
N VAL A 297 2.91 -9.44 4.78
CA VAL A 297 1.96 -9.91 3.75
C VAL A 297 1.18 -8.74 3.17
N GLY A 298 1.10 -8.67 1.85
CA GLY A 298 0.38 -7.63 1.11
C GLY A 298 0.51 -7.81 -0.39
N THR A 299 0.05 -6.85 -1.15
CA THR A 299 0.24 -6.81 -2.60
C THR A 299 1.69 -6.48 -2.96
N ARG A 300 2.17 -6.89 -4.14
CA ARG A 300 3.51 -6.50 -4.61
C ARG A 300 3.58 -4.98 -4.82
N PRO A 301 4.56 -4.27 -4.23
CA PRO A 301 4.73 -2.84 -4.46
C PRO A 301 5.18 -2.56 -5.91
N PRO A 302 4.34 -1.90 -6.73
CA PRO A 302 4.66 -1.61 -8.12
C PRO A 302 5.70 -0.48 -8.25
N LEU A 303 6.33 -0.38 -9.42
CA LEU A 303 7.10 0.78 -9.85
C LEU A 303 6.17 1.97 -10.17
N ILE A 304 6.69 3.19 -10.12
CA ILE A 304 5.95 4.38 -10.54
C ILE A 304 5.52 4.25 -12.00
N SER A 305 6.45 3.83 -12.87
CA SER A 305 6.18 3.61 -14.30
C SER A 305 5.16 2.50 -14.59
N GLU A 306 5.04 1.49 -13.72
CA GLU A 306 3.98 0.48 -13.81
C GLU A 306 2.61 1.11 -13.49
N VAL A 307 2.55 1.92 -12.43
CA VAL A 307 1.30 2.54 -11.98
C VAL A 307 0.78 3.60 -12.95
N GLU A 308 1.66 4.30 -13.65
CA GLU A 308 1.29 5.26 -14.71
C GLU A 308 0.53 4.60 -15.87
N GLN A 309 0.72 3.29 -16.07
CA GLN A 309 0.04 2.48 -17.10
C GLN A 309 -1.20 1.75 -16.55
N TYR A 310 -1.55 1.96 -15.25
CA TYR A 310 -2.67 1.27 -14.64
C TYR A 310 -4.01 1.84 -15.11
N GLU A 311 -4.90 0.95 -15.52
CA GLU A 311 -6.31 1.24 -15.67
C GLU A 311 -6.99 1.37 -14.30
N MET A 312 -8.26 1.79 -14.27
CA MET A 312 -8.98 2.06 -13.03
C MET A 312 -9.02 0.83 -12.11
N HIS A 313 -9.37 -0.33 -12.65
CA HIS A 313 -9.49 -1.57 -11.86
C HIS A 313 -8.15 -2.07 -11.30
N HIS A 314 -7.02 -1.81 -12.00
CA HIS A 314 -5.69 -2.15 -11.50
C HIS A 314 -5.33 -1.41 -10.21
N LYS A 315 -5.88 -0.20 -10.01
CA LYS A 315 -5.58 0.64 -8.83
C LYS A 315 -6.14 0.06 -7.54
N SER A 316 -7.11 -0.86 -7.61
CA SER A 316 -7.61 -1.60 -6.44
C SER A 316 -6.50 -2.30 -5.65
N ARG A 317 -5.41 -2.73 -6.32
CA ARG A 317 -4.23 -3.34 -5.70
C ARG A 317 -3.53 -2.43 -4.70
N LEU A 318 -3.70 -1.12 -4.84
CA LEU A 318 -3.10 -0.11 -3.98
C LEU A 318 -3.96 0.23 -2.75
N ALA A 319 -5.13 -0.39 -2.60
CA ALA A 319 -6.01 -0.16 -1.46
C ALA A 319 -5.48 -0.73 -0.14
N THR A 320 -4.48 -1.62 -0.19
CA THR A 320 -3.83 -2.19 0.99
C THR A 320 -2.34 -1.85 1.05
N LYS A 321 -1.75 -2.04 2.24
CA LYS A 321 -0.30 -1.90 2.40
C LYS A 321 0.42 -3.01 1.62
N PRO A 322 1.44 -2.68 0.81
CA PRO A 322 2.19 -3.69 0.09
C PRO A 322 3.00 -4.58 1.04
N GLY A 323 3.30 -5.80 0.60
CA GLY A 323 4.00 -6.81 1.38
C GLY A 323 5.33 -7.26 0.80
N ILE A 324 6.14 -7.89 1.63
CA ILE A 324 7.31 -8.66 1.17
C ILE A 324 6.82 -9.89 0.41
N THR A 325 5.76 -10.53 0.90
CA THR A 325 5.06 -11.64 0.24
C THR A 325 3.57 -11.34 0.09
N GLY A 326 2.86 -12.09 -0.73
CA GLY A 326 1.44 -11.91 -0.97
C GLY A 326 0.83 -13.11 -1.70
N MET A 327 -0.49 -13.06 -1.93
CA MET A 327 -1.26 -14.13 -2.56
C MET A 327 -0.66 -14.54 -3.90
N TRP A 328 -0.40 -13.58 -4.78
CA TRP A 328 0.22 -13.84 -6.08
C TRP A 328 1.56 -14.55 -5.97
N GLN A 329 2.43 -14.10 -5.04
CA GLN A 329 3.78 -14.69 -4.91
C GLN A 329 3.77 -16.13 -4.42
N VAL A 330 2.74 -16.56 -3.68
CA VAL A 330 2.61 -17.95 -3.19
C VAL A 330 1.72 -18.82 -4.07
N SER A 331 1.09 -18.27 -5.13
CA SER A 331 0.16 -18.97 -6.02
C SER A 331 0.74 -19.34 -7.39
N GLY A 332 2.05 -19.12 -7.59
CA GLY A 332 2.69 -19.46 -8.87
C GLY A 332 3.76 -18.47 -9.34
N ARG A 333 3.96 -17.37 -8.58
CA ARG A 333 5.04 -16.37 -8.75
C ARG A 333 5.59 -16.22 -10.19
N SER A 334 6.44 -17.16 -10.61
CA SER A 334 7.17 -17.13 -11.88
C SER A 334 6.40 -17.67 -13.06
N ASP A 335 5.40 -18.48 -12.82
CA ASP A 335 4.61 -19.16 -13.88
C ASP A 335 3.43 -18.29 -14.33
N ILE A 336 3.06 -17.27 -13.54
CA ILE A 336 2.03 -16.28 -13.89
C ILE A 336 2.68 -15.18 -14.71
N THR A 337 2.40 -15.17 -16.02
CA THR A 337 2.90 -14.20 -16.99
C THR A 337 1.85 -13.16 -17.39
N ASP A 338 0.59 -13.40 -17.06
CA ASP A 338 -0.53 -12.49 -17.30
C ASP A 338 -0.68 -11.50 -16.15
N PHE A 339 -0.67 -10.20 -16.46
CA PHE A 339 -0.83 -9.16 -15.46
C PHE A 339 -2.25 -9.12 -14.86
N GLU A 340 -3.27 -9.44 -15.64
CA GLU A 340 -4.66 -9.49 -15.14
C GLU A 340 -4.83 -10.58 -14.07
N GLU A 341 -4.15 -11.71 -14.22
CA GLU A 341 -4.18 -12.75 -13.20
C GLU A 341 -3.46 -12.30 -11.90
N VAL A 342 -2.39 -11.52 -12.02
CA VAL A 342 -1.74 -10.87 -10.84
C VAL A 342 -2.71 -9.91 -10.16
N VAL A 343 -3.43 -9.09 -10.92
CA VAL A 343 -4.45 -8.15 -10.41
C VAL A 343 -5.58 -8.92 -9.72
N ARG A 344 -6.05 -9.99 -10.33
CA ARG A 344 -7.12 -10.84 -9.77
C ARG A 344 -6.72 -11.42 -8.40
N LEU A 345 -5.53 -12.00 -8.30
CA LEU A 345 -5.03 -12.59 -7.05
C LEU A 345 -4.80 -11.55 -5.96
N ASP A 346 -4.26 -10.39 -6.31
CA ASP A 346 -4.07 -9.30 -5.36
C ASP A 346 -5.41 -8.71 -4.89
N THR A 347 -6.40 -8.61 -5.78
CA THR A 347 -7.76 -8.16 -5.43
C THR A 347 -8.48 -9.18 -4.55
N GLU A 348 -8.36 -10.48 -4.88
CA GLU A 348 -8.88 -11.58 -4.08
C GLU A 348 -8.32 -11.56 -2.65
N TYR A 349 -7.01 -11.32 -2.51
CA TYR A 349 -6.39 -11.14 -1.20
C TYR A 349 -7.01 -9.98 -0.44
N ILE A 350 -7.20 -8.83 -1.09
CA ILE A 350 -7.76 -7.63 -0.44
C ILE A 350 -9.21 -7.88 -0.01
N GLU A 351 -10.04 -8.46 -0.87
CA GLU A 351 -11.45 -8.72 -0.62
C GLU A 351 -11.67 -9.71 0.54
N ASN A 352 -10.83 -10.75 0.58
CA ASN A 352 -10.93 -11.84 1.56
C ASN A 352 -9.95 -11.71 2.72
N TRP A 353 -9.26 -10.57 2.85
CA TRP A 353 -8.25 -10.41 3.86
C TRP A 353 -8.80 -10.72 5.27
N SER A 354 -8.02 -11.49 5.99
CA SER A 354 -8.15 -11.76 7.41
C SER A 354 -6.77 -12.00 8.00
N PHE A 355 -6.61 -11.83 9.29
CA PHE A 355 -5.34 -12.15 9.98
C PHE A 355 -4.93 -13.63 9.78
N GLY A 356 -5.92 -14.54 9.74
CA GLY A 356 -5.69 -15.97 9.46
C GLY A 356 -5.14 -16.22 8.05
N LEU A 357 -5.61 -15.46 7.05
CA LEU A 357 -5.09 -15.53 5.68
C LEU A 357 -3.62 -15.09 5.62
N ASP A 358 -3.25 -14.03 6.33
CA ASP A 358 -1.85 -13.60 6.42
C ASP A 358 -0.94 -14.70 6.98
N ILE A 359 -1.36 -15.37 8.06
CA ILE A 359 -0.60 -16.50 8.61
C ILE A 359 -0.44 -17.62 7.58
N GLN A 360 -1.50 -17.98 6.85
CA GLN A 360 -1.44 -19.00 5.82
C GLN A 360 -0.45 -18.62 4.70
N ILE A 361 -0.46 -17.35 4.26
CA ILE A 361 0.48 -16.86 3.23
C ILE A 361 1.92 -16.91 3.74
N VAL A 362 2.18 -16.51 4.99
CA VAL A 362 3.52 -16.60 5.60
C VAL A 362 4.01 -18.05 5.60
N LEU A 363 3.18 -19.00 6.05
CA LEU A 363 3.55 -20.42 6.07
C LEU A 363 3.80 -20.98 4.67
N LYS A 364 2.96 -20.61 3.69
CA LYS A 364 3.19 -20.96 2.28
C LYS A 364 4.49 -20.36 1.75
N THR A 365 4.78 -19.09 2.09
CA THR A 365 6.03 -18.43 1.66
C THR A 365 7.26 -19.19 2.17
N VAL A 366 7.27 -19.58 3.45
CA VAL A 366 8.37 -20.37 4.01
C VAL A 366 8.52 -21.69 3.24
N LYS A 367 7.41 -22.39 2.94
CA LYS A 367 7.45 -23.64 2.15
C LYS A 367 8.01 -23.42 0.75
N VAL A 368 7.56 -22.38 0.04
CA VAL A 368 8.01 -22.04 -1.32
C VAL A 368 9.50 -21.67 -1.33
N VAL A 369 9.95 -20.86 -0.38
CA VAL A 369 11.37 -20.46 -0.28
C VAL A 369 12.27 -21.66 0.05
N LEU A 370 11.88 -22.53 0.99
CA LEU A 370 12.64 -23.73 1.34
C LEU A 370 12.57 -24.80 0.24
N GLY A 371 11.42 -24.94 -0.43
CA GLY A 371 11.19 -25.91 -1.51
C GLY A 371 11.77 -25.50 -2.86
N ARG A 372 12.27 -24.25 -2.98
CA ARG A 372 12.70 -23.63 -4.25
C ARG A 372 11.66 -23.66 -5.36
N GLU A 373 10.37 -23.76 -5.01
CA GLU A 373 9.28 -23.70 -5.98
C GLU A 373 9.17 -22.28 -6.55
N GLY A 374 9.24 -22.14 -7.88
CA GLY A 374 9.10 -20.83 -8.58
C GLY A 374 10.34 -19.91 -8.54
N SER A 375 11.50 -20.39 -8.13
CA SER A 375 12.79 -19.69 -8.32
C SER A 375 13.38 -20.07 -9.67
N LYS A 376 13.02 -19.31 -10.71
CA LYS A 376 13.64 -19.32 -12.05
C LYS A 376 14.15 -17.95 -12.39
#